data_cdd09ae3c7dbc0ec5d52e36bc3197601
#
_entry.id   cdd09ae3c7dbc0ec5d52e36bc3197601
#
_cell.length_a   1.000
_cell.length_b   1.000
_cell.length_c   1.000
_cell.angle_alpha   90.00
_cell.angle_beta   90.00
_cell.angle_gamma   90.00
#
_symmetry.space_group_name_H-M   'P 1'
#
loop_
_entity.id
_entity.type
_entity.pdbx_description
1 polymer ?
#
loop_
_entity_poly.entity_id
_entity_poly.type
_entity_poly.pdbx_seq_one_letter_code
_entity_poly.pdbx_strand_id
1 'polypeptide(L)'
;MPNVQNNTKICKHCGMVIPYNAKICPHCRRKLKGGKLKWILLAILLLMLIDSFGKGSSEKKEGKVGSVENGQITMTESTTEGASVKEGTGDLEKAEDTDTAGEQESVSESTAEENIQTVYHVGDVLQEDNLQIIYMSSGEYSEDNEFLQPAEGNTYYYMEFVFKNISENADASVSMYSFKGYADGYSVEQYFGGDDNLSGTLSPGRITYGKVFYEVPKDTETFEVEYESNVFTNKKLIFTYEGTQDSGYQIEKNTSRSAKACAVGDTLEEGDLKITYLSCENYESDNIFSTPREGCHYISCEFEVENIGSSDLYISTYEFDCYADGITCNQYFGRDDDLNATLSSGRKSKGTITFEVPDDAACVEVEYLTNIWTSNRLVFTIR
;
A
#
# COMPACT_ATOMS: atom_id res chain seq x y z
N MET A 1 -33.04 47.18 28.18
CA MET A 1 -32.10 47.15 27.06
C MET A 1 -31.43 45.78 27.11
N PRO A 2 -31.62 44.89 26.12
CA PRO A 2 -30.97 43.59 26.12
C PRO A 2 -29.53 43.73 25.72
N ASN A 3 -28.65 43.09 26.46
CA ASN A 3 -27.20 43.04 26.29
C ASN A 3 -26.84 42.25 25.01
N VAL A 4 -26.43 42.92 23.93
CA VAL A 4 -25.95 42.30 22.69
C VAL A 4 -24.50 41.87 22.94
N GLN A 5 -24.28 40.63 23.31
CA GLN A 5 -22.95 40.03 23.28
C GLN A 5 -22.47 39.97 21.82
N ASN A 6 -21.39 40.70 21.53
CA ASN A 6 -20.70 40.69 20.22
C ASN A 6 -20.09 39.30 19.94
N ASN A 7 -20.86 38.42 19.29
CA ASN A 7 -20.46 37.07 18.96
C ASN A 7 -19.67 37.09 17.63
N THR A 8 -18.40 37.53 17.70
CA THR A 8 -17.51 37.64 16.54
C THR A 8 -16.23 36.81 16.73
N LYS A 9 -15.56 36.41 15.64
CA LYS A 9 -14.25 35.76 15.60
C LYS A 9 -13.35 36.39 14.54
N ILE A 10 -12.04 36.17 14.65
CA ILE A 10 -11.07 36.65 13.68
C ILE A 10 -10.84 35.57 12.61
N CYS A 11 -10.89 35.94 11.34
CA CYS A 11 -10.57 35.05 10.23
C CYS A 11 -9.08 34.73 10.23
N LYS A 12 -8.71 33.44 10.32
CA LYS A 12 -7.32 32.97 10.34
C LYS A 12 -6.58 33.18 9.02
N HIS A 13 -7.29 33.53 7.92
CA HIS A 13 -6.70 33.71 6.60
C HIS A 13 -6.46 35.17 6.22
N CYS A 14 -7.27 36.10 6.71
CA CYS A 14 -7.15 37.52 6.35
C CYS A 14 -7.17 38.48 7.56
N GLY A 15 -7.23 37.98 8.80
CA GLY A 15 -7.19 38.79 10.00
C GLY A 15 -8.45 39.62 10.29
N MET A 16 -9.48 39.58 9.45
CA MET A 16 -10.69 40.40 9.60
C MET A 16 -11.66 39.79 10.61
N VAL A 17 -12.36 40.67 11.35
CA VAL A 17 -13.40 40.28 12.28
C VAL A 17 -14.66 39.88 11.51
N ILE A 18 -15.19 38.70 11.81
CA ILE A 18 -16.34 38.08 11.13
C ILE A 18 -17.34 37.52 12.16
N PRO A 19 -18.61 37.31 11.80
CA PRO A 19 -19.57 36.65 12.67
C PRO A 19 -19.07 35.27 13.14
N TYR A 20 -19.28 34.92 14.40
CA TYR A 20 -18.77 33.69 14.99
C TYR A 20 -19.26 32.42 14.25
N ASN A 21 -20.49 32.43 13.77
CA ASN A 21 -21.12 31.32 13.04
C ASN A 21 -20.84 31.31 11.53
N ALA A 22 -20.02 32.25 11.00
CA ALA A 22 -19.69 32.28 9.59
C ALA A 22 -18.90 31.03 9.17
N LYS A 23 -19.42 30.29 8.19
CA LYS A 23 -18.79 29.12 7.57
C LYS A 23 -17.82 29.51 6.44
N ILE A 24 -18.01 30.68 5.85
CA ILE A 24 -17.19 31.30 4.79
C ILE A 24 -16.85 32.71 5.25
N CYS A 25 -15.62 33.13 5.10
CA CYS A 25 -15.23 34.51 5.41
C CYS A 25 -15.80 35.46 4.35
N PRO A 26 -16.59 36.49 4.73
CA PRO A 26 -17.16 37.43 3.76
C PRO A 26 -16.10 38.30 3.08
N HIS A 27 -14.92 38.49 3.66
CA HIS A 27 -13.84 39.29 3.14
C HIS A 27 -12.92 38.57 2.17
N CYS A 28 -12.41 37.36 2.55
CA CYS A 28 -11.48 36.61 1.69
C CYS A 28 -12.12 35.40 1.01
N ARG A 29 -13.41 35.15 1.22
CA ARG A 29 -14.22 34.07 0.64
C ARG A 29 -13.70 32.64 0.88
N ARG A 30 -12.74 32.46 1.80
CA ARG A 30 -12.23 31.13 2.18
C ARG A 30 -13.15 30.45 3.18
N LYS A 31 -13.33 29.12 3.02
CA LYS A 31 -14.10 28.29 3.97
C LYS A 31 -13.39 28.24 5.32
N LEU A 32 -14.14 28.45 6.39
CA LEU A 32 -13.67 28.37 7.78
C LEU A 32 -14.00 26.99 8.30
N LYS A 33 -12.97 26.12 8.50
CA LYS A 33 -13.15 24.73 8.93
C LYS A 33 -13.94 24.65 10.24
N GLY A 34 -15.08 23.98 10.21
CA GLY A 34 -15.82 23.56 11.39
C GLY A 34 -15.21 22.26 11.95
N GLY A 35 -15.00 22.21 13.27
CA GLY A 35 -14.26 21.17 13.98
C GLY A 35 -14.90 19.78 14.09
N LYS A 36 -15.61 19.28 13.08
CA LYS A 36 -16.20 17.93 13.10
C LYS A 36 -15.20 16.83 12.73
N LEU A 37 -14.09 17.16 12.07
CA LEU A 37 -13.10 16.18 11.62
C LEU A 37 -12.44 15.42 12.81
N LYS A 38 -12.23 16.09 13.95
CA LYS A 38 -11.66 15.43 15.15
C LYS A 38 -12.58 14.36 15.73
N TRP A 39 -13.91 14.56 15.68
CA TRP A 39 -14.87 13.58 16.17
C TRP A 39 -15.05 12.40 15.23
N ILE A 40 -14.89 12.63 13.91
CA ILE A 40 -14.91 11.57 12.89
C ILE A 40 -13.64 10.69 13.04
N LEU A 41 -12.48 11.31 13.20
CA LEU A 41 -11.23 10.59 13.46
C LEU A 41 -11.25 9.81 14.78
N LEU A 42 -11.88 10.36 15.83
CA LEU A 42 -12.04 9.67 17.12
C LEU A 42 -13.03 8.50 17.03
N ALA A 43 -14.08 8.61 16.22
CA ALA A 43 -15.03 7.53 15.97
C ALA A 43 -14.41 6.42 15.14
N ILE A 44 -13.58 6.74 14.13
CA ILE A 44 -12.82 5.78 13.33
C ILE A 44 -11.80 5.04 14.21
N LEU A 45 -11.09 5.77 15.08
CA LEU A 45 -10.15 5.17 16.04
C LEU A 45 -10.85 4.20 17.01
N LEU A 46 -12.05 4.55 17.48
CA LEU A 46 -12.84 3.71 18.39
C LEU A 46 -13.36 2.45 17.70
N LEU A 47 -13.75 2.53 16.44
CA LEU A 47 -14.19 1.37 15.63
C LEU A 47 -13.02 0.41 15.34
N MET A 48 -11.81 0.91 15.06
CA MET A 48 -10.61 0.09 14.87
C MET A 48 -10.19 -0.66 16.15
N LEU A 49 -10.48 -0.11 17.34
CA LEU A 49 -10.19 -0.79 18.60
C LEU A 49 -11.16 -1.94 18.92
N ILE A 50 -12.36 -1.93 18.35
CA ILE A 50 -13.37 -2.99 18.56
C ILE A 50 -13.05 -4.24 17.74
N ASP A 51 -12.48 -4.09 16.55
CA ASP A 51 -12.07 -5.24 15.70
C ASP A 51 -10.85 -6.01 16.25
N SER A 52 -10.03 -5.38 17.09
CA SER A 52 -8.87 -6.01 17.71
C SER A 52 -9.20 -7.01 18.83
N PHE A 53 -10.45 -7.03 19.34
CA PHE A 53 -10.84 -7.89 20.48
C PHE A 53 -11.57 -9.18 20.08
N GLY A 54 -11.73 -9.48 18.80
CA GLY A 54 -12.66 -10.53 18.32
C GLY A 54 -12.10 -11.63 17.43
N LYS A 55 -10.78 -11.82 17.27
CA LYS A 55 -10.26 -12.97 16.50
C LYS A 55 -9.20 -13.73 17.29
N GLY A 56 -9.46 -15.03 17.49
CA GLY A 56 -8.50 -15.96 18.04
C GLY A 56 -7.21 -15.94 17.23
N SER A 57 -6.08 -15.73 17.91
CA SER A 57 -4.75 -15.70 17.31
C SER A 57 -4.38 -17.07 16.78
N SER A 58 -4.41 -17.28 15.48
CA SER A 58 -3.40 -18.11 14.86
C SER A 58 -2.14 -17.23 14.79
N GLU A 59 -1.05 -17.69 15.41
CA GLU A 59 0.26 -17.01 15.31
C GLU A 59 0.61 -16.87 13.82
N LYS A 60 0.48 -15.68 13.28
CA LYS A 60 1.02 -15.34 11.94
C LYS A 60 2.53 -15.28 12.11
N LYS A 61 3.26 -16.10 11.35
CA LYS A 61 4.72 -15.99 11.25
C LYS A 61 5.03 -14.69 10.54
N GLU A 62 5.77 -13.80 11.20
CA GLU A 62 6.22 -12.51 10.62
C GLU A 62 7.74 -12.55 10.46
N GLY A 63 8.25 -11.81 9.45
CA GLY A 63 9.67 -11.75 9.13
C GLY A 63 10.09 -12.72 8.02
N LYS A 64 11.38 -13.06 7.97
CA LYS A 64 11.92 -13.97 6.94
C LYS A 64 11.33 -15.37 7.09
N VAL A 65 10.68 -15.84 6.04
CA VAL A 65 10.02 -17.16 5.98
C VAL A 65 10.66 -18.09 4.96
N GLY A 66 11.57 -17.61 4.13
CA GLY A 66 12.24 -18.42 3.11
C GLY A 66 13.28 -17.63 2.33
N SER A 67 13.78 -18.26 1.29
CA SER A 67 14.70 -17.67 0.31
C SER A 67 14.36 -18.12 -1.10
N VAL A 68 14.86 -17.40 -2.10
CA VAL A 68 14.80 -17.82 -3.51
C VAL A 68 16.01 -18.71 -3.80
N GLU A 69 15.77 -19.95 -4.24
CA GLU A 69 16.79 -20.88 -4.68
C GLU A 69 16.45 -21.42 -6.07
N ASN A 70 17.39 -21.32 -7.01
CA ASN A 70 17.19 -21.71 -8.42
C ASN A 70 15.92 -21.07 -9.06
N GLY A 71 15.62 -19.83 -8.72
CA GLY A 71 14.46 -19.07 -9.23
C GLY A 71 13.12 -19.44 -8.61
N GLN A 72 13.08 -20.29 -7.59
CA GLN A 72 11.87 -20.71 -6.89
C GLN A 72 11.97 -20.40 -5.39
N ILE A 73 10.81 -20.15 -4.76
CA ILE A 73 10.73 -19.91 -3.32
C ILE A 73 10.92 -21.24 -2.57
N THR A 74 11.92 -21.26 -1.70
CA THR A 74 12.13 -22.32 -0.70
C THR A 74 11.76 -21.80 0.68
N MET A 75 10.73 -22.36 1.29
CA MET A 75 10.30 -21.96 2.64
C MET A 75 11.21 -22.59 3.69
N THR A 76 11.56 -21.82 4.72
CA THR A 76 12.33 -22.33 5.86
C THR A 76 11.41 -23.19 6.73
N GLU A 77 11.69 -24.49 6.85
CA GLU A 77 11.00 -25.36 7.80
C GLU A 77 11.31 -24.92 9.23
N SER A 78 10.29 -24.53 9.98
CA SER A 78 10.42 -24.20 11.40
C SER A 78 10.61 -25.50 12.19
N THR A 79 11.86 -25.89 12.43
CA THR A 79 12.19 -26.89 13.43
C THR A 79 11.92 -26.30 14.81
N THR A 80 10.77 -26.62 15.39
CA THR A 80 10.53 -26.47 16.83
C THR A 80 11.37 -27.52 17.54
N GLU A 81 12.62 -27.19 17.90
CA GLU A 81 13.36 -27.95 18.90
C GLU A 81 12.69 -27.71 20.25
N GLY A 82 11.88 -28.67 20.66
CA GLY A 82 11.34 -28.76 22.01
C GLY A 82 12.46 -29.01 22.99
N ALA A 83 12.83 -27.99 23.76
CA ALA A 83 13.67 -28.19 24.94
C ALA A 83 12.88 -28.99 25.96
N SER A 84 13.22 -30.29 26.04
CA SER A 84 12.77 -31.21 27.08
C SER A 84 13.39 -30.79 28.41
N VAL A 85 12.62 -30.13 29.28
CA VAL A 85 12.99 -29.96 30.69
C VAL A 85 12.77 -31.26 31.41
N LYS A 86 13.87 -31.91 31.86
CA LYS A 86 13.83 -33.02 32.79
C LYS A 86 13.37 -32.52 34.16
N GLU A 87 12.26 -33.06 34.65
CA GLU A 87 11.89 -33.01 36.06
C GLU A 87 12.96 -33.69 36.92
N GLY A 88 13.48 -32.95 37.87
CA GLY A 88 14.27 -33.48 38.99
C GLY A 88 13.57 -33.11 40.29
N THR A 89 12.96 -34.11 40.90
CA THR A 89 12.44 -34.08 42.27
C THR A 89 13.57 -33.99 43.28
N GLY A 90 13.42 -33.12 44.28
CA GLY A 90 14.35 -33.06 45.42
C GLY A 90 13.92 -32.10 46.51
N ASP A 91 13.64 -32.66 47.62
CA ASP A 91 13.01 -32.34 48.89
C ASP A 91 13.26 -30.99 49.58
N LEU A 92 12.31 -30.73 50.44
CA LEU A 92 12.18 -29.70 51.48
C LEU A 92 13.34 -29.68 52.48
N GLU A 93 13.80 -28.49 52.88
CA GLU A 93 14.02 -28.22 54.32
C GLU A 93 13.89 -26.73 54.67
N LYS A 94 13.33 -26.49 55.82
CA LYS A 94 12.86 -25.27 56.46
C LYS A 94 13.93 -24.76 57.42
N ALA A 95 14.23 -23.47 57.44
CA ALA A 95 14.73 -22.77 58.64
C ALA A 95 14.51 -21.26 58.59
N GLU A 96 14.19 -20.73 59.75
CA GLU A 96 13.68 -19.44 60.13
C GLU A 96 14.75 -18.33 60.26
N ASP A 97 14.24 -17.09 60.12
CA ASP A 97 14.55 -15.83 60.82
C ASP A 97 15.99 -15.35 61.00
N THR A 98 16.23 -14.12 60.55
CA THR A 98 16.48 -12.93 61.39
C THR A 98 16.67 -11.65 60.58
N ASP A 99 16.03 -10.56 61.10
CA ASP A 99 16.17 -9.16 60.73
C ASP A 99 17.62 -8.63 60.64
N THR A 100 17.91 -7.82 59.64
CA THR A 100 18.67 -6.54 59.84
C THR A 100 18.55 -5.64 58.62
N ALA A 101 18.15 -4.41 58.85
CA ALA A 101 18.03 -3.32 57.89
C ALA A 101 19.42 -2.93 57.30
N GLY A 102 19.46 -2.71 56.02
CA GLY A 102 20.61 -2.11 55.32
C GLY A 102 20.13 -1.59 53.96
N GLU A 103 19.93 -0.27 53.87
CA GLU A 103 19.73 0.44 52.63
C GLU A 103 20.93 0.19 51.70
N GLN A 104 20.69 -0.42 50.56
CA GLN A 104 21.57 -0.38 49.39
C GLN A 104 20.71 -0.01 48.19
N GLU A 105 21.02 1.20 47.66
CA GLU A 105 20.61 1.63 46.31
C GLU A 105 20.98 0.55 45.30
N SER A 106 20.01 -0.16 44.81
CA SER A 106 20.18 -1.00 43.62
C SER A 106 20.09 -0.09 42.40
N VAL A 107 21.27 0.26 41.87
CA VAL A 107 21.39 0.70 40.48
C VAL A 107 20.88 -0.46 39.61
N SER A 108 19.68 -0.34 39.10
CA SER A 108 19.20 -1.22 38.04
C SER A 108 20.00 -0.86 36.78
N GLU A 109 21.03 -1.66 36.48
CA GLU A 109 21.53 -1.79 35.14
C GLU A 109 20.35 -2.21 34.25
N SER A 110 19.76 -1.23 33.55
CA SER A 110 18.93 -1.54 32.40
C SER A 110 19.88 -2.13 31.35
N THR A 111 19.92 -3.44 31.22
CA THR A 111 20.39 -4.08 30.01
C THR A 111 19.53 -3.51 28.88
N ALA A 112 20.10 -2.56 28.13
CA ALA A 112 19.61 -2.21 26.82
C ALA A 112 19.67 -3.52 26.03
N GLU A 113 18.55 -4.17 25.79
CA GLU A 113 18.40 -5.14 24.72
C GLU A 113 18.82 -4.38 23.47
N GLU A 114 19.99 -4.68 22.92
CA GLU A 114 20.37 -4.25 21.59
C GLU A 114 19.25 -4.78 20.69
N ASN A 115 18.43 -3.89 20.21
CA ASN A 115 17.39 -4.16 19.23
C ASN A 115 18.14 -4.45 17.91
N ILE A 116 18.60 -5.68 17.73
CA ILE A 116 19.26 -6.14 16.51
C ILE A 116 18.18 -6.09 15.44
N GLN A 117 18.18 -5.01 14.69
CA GLN A 117 17.26 -4.80 13.59
C GLN A 117 17.64 -5.78 12.48
N THR A 118 16.70 -6.65 12.09
CA THR A 118 16.95 -7.65 11.05
C THR A 118 17.05 -6.96 9.71
N VAL A 119 18.16 -7.18 9.00
CA VAL A 119 18.41 -6.68 7.65
C VAL A 119 18.18 -7.80 6.64
N TYR A 120 17.57 -7.47 5.51
CA TYR A 120 17.19 -8.43 4.47
C TYR A 120 18.00 -8.21 3.20
N HIS A 121 18.26 -9.31 2.48
CA HIS A 121 19.14 -9.39 1.32
C HIS A 121 18.39 -9.84 0.07
N VAL A 122 18.98 -9.65 -1.11
CA VAL A 122 18.43 -10.18 -2.37
C VAL A 122 18.21 -11.68 -2.26
N GLY A 123 17.02 -12.13 -2.64
CA GLY A 123 16.58 -13.52 -2.52
C GLY A 123 15.82 -13.83 -1.22
N ASP A 124 15.77 -12.92 -0.24
CA ASP A 124 14.98 -13.15 0.95
C ASP A 124 13.47 -13.07 0.66
N VAL A 125 12.72 -14.00 1.25
CA VAL A 125 11.26 -14.06 1.21
C VAL A 125 10.72 -13.78 2.60
N LEU A 126 9.92 -12.74 2.71
CA LEU A 126 9.35 -12.27 3.96
C LEU A 126 7.83 -12.44 3.96
N GLN A 127 7.28 -12.53 5.15
CA GLN A 127 5.84 -12.40 5.36
C GLN A 127 5.59 -11.27 6.35
N GLU A 128 4.72 -10.35 5.97
CA GLU A 128 4.32 -9.21 6.78
C GLU A 128 2.82 -8.99 6.64
N ASP A 129 2.07 -9.15 7.72
CA ASP A 129 0.61 -9.11 7.72
C ASP A 129 -0.01 -10.03 6.65
N ASN A 130 -0.62 -9.44 5.63
CA ASN A 130 -1.23 -10.12 4.49
C ASN A 130 -0.34 -10.14 3.24
N LEU A 131 0.90 -9.66 3.35
CA LEU A 131 1.83 -9.58 2.24
C LEU A 131 2.94 -10.62 2.36
N GLN A 132 3.22 -11.31 1.27
CA GLN A 132 4.50 -11.95 1.02
C GLN A 132 5.34 -10.97 0.21
N ILE A 133 6.58 -10.73 0.65
CA ILE A 133 7.51 -9.79 0.04
C ILE A 133 8.76 -10.54 -0.39
N ILE A 134 9.20 -10.33 -1.62
CA ILE A 134 10.43 -10.91 -2.14
C ILE A 134 11.34 -9.75 -2.55
N TYR A 135 12.55 -9.70 -2.00
CA TYR A 135 13.59 -8.80 -2.49
C TYR A 135 14.25 -9.46 -3.71
N MET A 136 13.83 -9.02 -4.90
CA MET A 136 14.08 -9.73 -6.15
C MET A 136 15.46 -9.43 -6.73
N SER A 137 15.81 -8.14 -6.83
CA SER A 137 17.08 -7.70 -7.41
C SER A 137 17.52 -6.33 -6.92
N SER A 138 18.77 -5.98 -7.13
CA SER A 138 19.35 -4.65 -6.89
C SER A 138 20.41 -4.32 -7.93
N GLY A 139 20.70 -3.05 -8.13
CA GLY A 139 21.76 -2.63 -9.05
C GLY A 139 21.87 -1.13 -9.23
N GLU A 140 22.79 -0.73 -10.11
CA GLU A 140 22.87 0.64 -10.57
C GLU A 140 21.88 0.85 -11.73
N TYR A 141 21.31 2.06 -11.81
CA TYR A 141 20.43 2.47 -12.89
C TYR A 141 21.06 3.63 -13.66
N SER A 142 21.04 3.50 -14.99
CA SER A 142 21.44 4.56 -15.91
C SER A 142 20.20 5.17 -16.54
N GLU A 143 20.02 6.48 -16.33
CA GLU A 143 18.96 7.24 -16.96
C GLU A 143 19.40 7.69 -18.37
N ASP A 144 18.59 7.42 -19.39
CA ASP A 144 18.88 7.80 -20.78
C ASP A 144 18.54 9.27 -21.08
N ASN A 145 17.66 9.88 -20.25
CA ASN A 145 17.27 11.27 -20.41
C ASN A 145 18.36 12.20 -19.86
N GLU A 146 19.00 12.99 -20.74
CA GLU A 146 20.06 13.93 -20.36
C GLU A 146 19.64 14.99 -19.32
N PHE A 147 18.33 15.26 -19.16
CA PHE A 147 17.79 16.23 -18.19
C PHE A 147 17.49 15.61 -16.82
N LEU A 148 17.54 14.30 -16.72
CA LEU A 148 17.23 13.55 -15.51
C LEU A 148 18.44 12.79 -14.94
N GLN A 149 19.66 13.21 -15.31
CA GLN A 149 20.89 12.62 -14.82
C GLN A 149 21.09 12.93 -13.32
N PRO A 150 21.71 12.02 -12.55
CA PRO A 150 22.05 12.28 -11.16
C PRO A 150 23.01 13.48 -11.05
N ALA A 151 23.00 14.17 -9.92
CA ALA A 151 23.92 15.26 -9.64
C ALA A 151 25.40 14.80 -9.75
N GLU A 152 26.32 15.75 -10.00
CA GLU A 152 27.73 15.44 -10.03
C GLU A 152 28.21 14.79 -8.72
N GLY A 153 28.83 13.63 -8.81
CA GLY A 153 29.27 12.83 -7.68
C GLY A 153 28.27 11.78 -7.21
N ASN A 154 27.04 11.77 -7.75
CA ASN A 154 25.99 10.80 -7.41
C ASN A 154 25.79 9.76 -8.51
N THR A 155 25.05 8.71 -8.19
CA THR A 155 24.54 7.69 -9.10
C THR A 155 23.13 7.29 -8.66
N TYR A 156 22.39 6.59 -9.53
CA TYR A 156 21.12 5.99 -9.15
C TYR A 156 21.32 4.52 -8.79
N TYR A 157 20.79 4.11 -7.62
CA TYR A 157 20.61 2.71 -7.24
C TYR A 157 19.15 2.35 -7.30
N TYR A 158 18.87 1.08 -7.66
CA TYR A 158 17.54 0.51 -7.56
C TYR A 158 17.52 -0.72 -6.65
N MET A 159 16.36 -0.95 -6.05
CA MET A 159 15.98 -2.21 -5.43
C MET A 159 14.63 -2.63 -5.98
N GLU A 160 14.49 -3.90 -6.37
CA GLU A 160 13.31 -4.46 -7.00
C GLU A 160 12.62 -5.45 -6.07
N PHE A 161 11.30 -5.31 -5.96
CA PHE A 161 10.50 -6.10 -5.04
C PHE A 161 9.29 -6.70 -5.73
N VAL A 162 8.85 -7.85 -5.23
CA VAL A 162 7.56 -8.46 -5.53
C VAL A 162 6.72 -8.47 -4.27
N PHE A 163 5.48 -8.03 -4.35
CA PHE A 163 4.49 -8.08 -3.29
C PHE A 163 3.31 -8.94 -3.74
N LYS A 164 2.97 -9.94 -2.96
CA LYS A 164 1.81 -10.81 -3.17
C LYS A 164 0.88 -10.71 -1.99
N ASN A 165 -0.39 -10.45 -2.24
CA ASN A 165 -1.41 -10.54 -1.18
C ASN A 165 -1.72 -12.02 -0.91
N ILE A 166 -1.37 -12.49 0.29
CA ILE A 166 -1.59 -13.87 0.74
C ILE A 166 -2.82 -14.03 1.65
N SER A 167 -3.62 -12.96 1.80
CA SER A 167 -4.90 -13.04 2.49
C SER A 167 -5.91 -13.83 1.67
N GLU A 168 -6.87 -14.48 2.34
CA GLU A 168 -8.00 -15.13 1.67
C GLU A 168 -9.15 -14.15 1.38
N ASN A 169 -9.24 -13.03 2.13
CA ASN A 169 -10.45 -12.21 2.13
C ASN A 169 -10.24 -10.71 2.42
N ALA A 170 -9.00 -10.25 2.50
CA ALA A 170 -8.68 -8.84 2.76
C ALA A 170 -7.73 -8.30 1.70
N ASP A 171 -7.89 -7.02 1.38
CA ASP A 171 -6.98 -6.31 0.50
C ASP A 171 -5.70 -5.97 1.20
N ALA A 172 -4.65 -5.80 0.41
CA ALA A 172 -3.39 -5.23 0.83
C ALA A 172 -3.03 -4.07 -0.10
N SER A 173 -2.41 -3.03 0.44
CA SER A 173 -1.96 -1.89 -0.35
C SER A 173 -0.44 -1.79 -0.29
N VAL A 174 0.17 -1.54 -1.43
CA VAL A 174 1.59 -1.26 -1.59
C VAL A 174 1.74 0.13 -2.17
N SER A 175 2.69 0.91 -1.64
CA SER A 175 2.98 2.26 -2.13
C SER A 175 4.48 2.48 -2.19
N MET A 176 4.97 3.00 -3.32
CA MET A 176 6.35 3.43 -3.45
C MET A 176 6.75 4.50 -2.42
N TYR A 177 5.79 5.29 -1.91
CA TYR A 177 6.03 6.30 -0.87
C TYR A 177 6.26 5.71 0.53
N SER A 178 6.04 4.41 0.72
CA SER A 178 6.34 3.70 1.98
C SER A 178 7.81 3.32 2.10
N PHE A 179 8.63 3.61 1.09
CA PHE A 179 10.06 3.33 1.08
C PHE A 179 10.87 4.58 1.37
N LYS A 180 11.96 4.44 2.14
CA LYS A 180 12.89 5.51 2.50
C LYS A 180 14.32 5.01 2.37
N GLY A 181 15.16 5.72 1.61
CA GLY A 181 16.56 5.36 1.41
C GLY A 181 17.50 6.06 2.38
N TYR A 182 18.56 5.35 2.78
CA TYR A 182 19.62 5.88 3.65
C TYR A 182 20.99 5.46 3.12
N ALA A 183 21.85 6.46 2.86
CA ALA A 183 23.25 6.28 2.49
C ALA A 183 24.13 6.66 3.68
N ASP A 184 24.92 5.73 4.22
CA ASP A 184 25.76 5.92 5.43
C ASP A 184 24.96 6.52 6.60
N GLY A 185 23.67 6.12 6.74
CA GLY A 185 22.76 6.58 7.75
C GLY A 185 22.09 7.94 7.46
N TYR A 186 22.39 8.59 6.35
CA TYR A 186 21.76 9.83 5.92
C TYR A 186 20.63 9.56 4.93
N SER A 187 19.48 10.20 5.12
CA SER A 187 18.35 10.10 4.19
C SER A 187 18.72 10.61 2.81
N VAL A 188 18.39 9.85 1.78
CA VAL A 188 18.59 10.20 0.37
C VAL A 188 17.25 10.33 -0.34
N GLU A 189 17.21 11.08 -1.44
CA GLU A 189 16.00 11.34 -2.19
C GLU A 189 15.64 10.17 -3.09
N GLN A 190 14.35 9.82 -3.09
CA GLN A 190 13.79 8.84 -4.03
C GLN A 190 13.67 9.47 -5.41
N TYR A 191 14.10 8.74 -6.44
CA TYR A 191 13.95 9.14 -7.84
C TYR A 191 12.71 8.48 -8.44
N PHE A 192 11.86 9.27 -9.08
CA PHE A 192 10.57 8.82 -9.63
C PHE A 192 10.52 8.80 -11.17
N GLY A 193 11.67 8.89 -11.84
CA GLY A 193 11.75 8.91 -13.31
C GLY A 193 11.79 7.52 -13.96
N GLY A 194 11.90 6.45 -13.18
CA GLY A 194 11.91 5.08 -13.73
C GLY A 194 10.51 4.62 -14.16
N ASP A 195 10.48 3.72 -15.15
CA ASP A 195 9.23 3.20 -15.74
C ASP A 195 8.45 2.24 -14.82
N ASP A 196 9.04 1.82 -13.70
CA ASP A 196 8.46 0.82 -12.80
C ASP A 196 7.65 1.48 -11.69
N ASN A 197 6.37 1.15 -11.60
CA ASN A 197 5.48 1.67 -10.58
C ASN A 197 5.16 0.59 -9.53
N LEU A 198 5.89 0.61 -8.42
CA LEU A 198 5.64 -0.29 -7.30
C LEU A 198 4.51 0.25 -6.40
N SER A 199 3.31 0.28 -6.92
CA SER A 199 2.12 0.71 -6.18
C SER A 199 0.89 -0.04 -6.65
N GLY A 200 -0.06 -0.25 -5.75
CA GLY A 200 -1.35 -0.84 -6.09
C GLY A 200 -2.13 -1.31 -4.88
N THR A 201 -3.42 -1.48 -5.08
CA THR A 201 -4.29 -2.22 -4.17
C THR A 201 -4.36 -3.66 -4.67
N LEU A 202 -4.01 -4.60 -3.82
CA LEU A 202 -3.95 -6.02 -4.15
C LEU A 202 -5.14 -6.74 -3.54
N SER A 203 -6.06 -7.23 -4.33
CA SER A 203 -7.06 -8.19 -3.87
C SER A 203 -6.39 -9.56 -3.57
N PRO A 204 -7.09 -10.48 -2.88
CA PRO A 204 -6.52 -11.78 -2.51
C PRO A 204 -5.86 -12.52 -3.67
N GLY A 205 -4.61 -12.92 -3.48
CA GLY A 205 -3.82 -13.65 -4.47
C GLY A 205 -3.17 -12.81 -5.57
N ARG A 206 -3.44 -11.50 -5.63
CA ARG A 206 -2.85 -10.59 -6.64
C ARG A 206 -1.43 -10.17 -6.26
N ILE A 207 -0.68 -9.78 -7.29
CA ILE A 207 0.75 -9.46 -7.21
C ILE A 207 0.97 -8.06 -7.78
N THR A 208 1.86 -7.29 -7.15
CA THR A 208 2.53 -6.15 -7.78
C THR A 208 4.04 -6.35 -7.69
N TYR A 209 4.77 -5.79 -8.62
CA TYR A 209 6.23 -5.79 -8.59
C TYR A 209 6.76 -4.52 -9.23
N GLY A 210 8.00 -4.17 -8.92
CA GLY A 210 8.66 -3.01 -9.48
C GLY A 210 9.86 -2.58 -8.68
N LYS A 211 10.45 -1.48 -9.09
CA LYS A 211 11.67 -0.91 -8.54
C LYS A 211 11.40 0.36 -7.75
N VAL A 212 12.20 0.58 -6.72
CA VAL A 212 12.37 1.87 -6.09
C VAL A 212 13.78 2.36 -6.38
N PHE A 213 13.89 3.63 -6.77
CA PHE A 213 15.16 4.23 -7.19
C PHE A 213 15.56 5.35 -6.24
N TYR A 214 16.85 5.49 -6.02
CA TYR A 214 17.40 6.53 -5.14
C TYR A 214 18.62 7.16 -5.76
N GLU A 215 18.76 8.48 -5.60
CA GLU A 215 19.99 9.18 -5.91
C GLU A 215 20.94 9.08 -4.72
N VAL A 216 22.11 8.47 -4.93
CA VAL A 216 23.05 8.09 -3.87
C VAL A 216 24.45 8.62 -4.21
N PRO A 217 25.21 9.21 -3.25
CA PRO A 217 26.62 9.55 -3.46
C PRO A 217 27.45 8.33 -3.85
N LYS A 218 28.36 8.49 -4.82
CA LYS A 218 29.18 7.37 -5.35
C LYS A 218 30.19 6.78 -4.35
N ASP A 219 30.51 7.54 -3.30
CA ASP A 219 31.42 7.12 -2.22
C ASP A 219 30.71 6.52 -1.02
N THR A 220 29.39 6.24 -1.14
CA THR A 220 28.60 5.58 -0.09
C THR A 220 29.13 4.18 0.20
N GLU A 221 29.40 3.90 1.48
CA GLU A 221 29.84 2.59 1.95
C GLU A 221 28.66 1.65 2.25
N THR A 222 27.55 2.20 2.78
CA THR A 222 26.33 1.45 3.13
C THR A 222 25.11 2.13 2.57
N PHE A 223 24.27 1.38 1.83
CA PHE A 223 22.98 1.87 1.37
C PHE A 223 21.88 0.89 1.77
N GLU A 224 20.88 1.43 2.46
CA GLU A 224 19.74 0.68 2.98
C GLU A 224 18.42 1.35 2.59
N VAL A 225 17.38 0.54 2.43
CA VAL A 225 16.02 1.01 2.18
C VAL A 225 15.10 0.46 3.27
N GLU A 226 14.43 1.34 3.98
CA GLU A 226 13.37 1.01 4.92
C GLU A 226 12.01 0.96 4.21
N TYR A 227 11.27 -0.11 4.36
CA TYR A 227 9.85 -0.21 3.98
C TYR A 227 8.99 -0.13 5.24
N GLU A 228 8.14 0.90 5.31
CA GLU A 228 7.19 1.09 6.40
C GLU A 228 5.90 0.31 6.09
N SER A 229 5.81 -0.92 6.61
CA SER A 229 4.68 -1.83 6.35
C SER A 229 3.39 -1.38 7.06
N ASN A 230 3.53 -0.68 8.20
CA ASN A 230 2.41 -0.24 9.00
C ASN A 230 2.70 1.08 9.72
N VAL A 231 2.08 2.15 9.25
CA VAL A 231 2.24 3.52 9.79
C VAL A 231 1.75 3.66 11.24
N PHE A 232 0.89 2.76 11.73
CA PHE A 232 0.37 2.82 13.10
C PHE A 232 1.30 2.16 14.12
N THR A 233 2.02 1.12 13.70
CA THR A 233 2.96 0.38 14.57
C THR A 233 4.40 0.83 14.39
N ASN A 234 4.68 1.71 13.41
CA ASN A 234 6.03 2.11 12.97
C ASN A 234 6.93 0.89 12.66
N LYS A 235 6.33 -0.24 12.23
CA LYS A 235 7.07 -1.43 11.86
C LYS A 235 7.76 -1.19 10.53
N LYS A 236 9.06 -1.51 10.49
CA LYS A 236 9.92 -1.30 9.34
C LYS A 236 10.67 -2.58 9.00
N LEU A 237 10.78 -2.83 7.71
CA LEU A 237 11.65 -3.86 7.15
C LEU A 237 12.84 -3.13 6.52
N ILE A 238 14.06 -3.58 6.81
CA ILE A 238 15.28 -2.98 6.27
C ILE A 238 15.89 -3.90 5.23
N PHE A 239 16.13 -3.35 4.06
CA PHE A 239 16.76 -4.03 2.95
C PHE A 239 18.11 -3.38 2.66
N THR A 240 19.17 -4.18 2.55
CA THR A 240 20.51 -3.69 2.23
C THR A 240 20.82 -3.82 0.74
N TYR A 241 21.57 -2.86 0.23
CA TYR A 241 22.13 -2.90 -1.11
C TYR A 241 23.56 -3.45 -1.06
N GLU A 242 23.81 -4.53 -1.80
CA GLU A 242 25.11 -5.20 -1.87
C GLU A 242 25.65 -5.25 -3.31
N GLY A 243 25.41 -4.18 -4.08
CA GLY A 243 25.77 -4.11 -5.50
C GLY A 243 24.71 -4.70 -6.40
N THR A 244 25.11 -5.03 -7.62
CA THR A 244 24.22 -5.65 -8.61
C THR A 244 24.02 -7.12 -8.30
N GLN A 245 22.79 -7.46 -7.92
CA GLN A 245 22.38 -8.83 -7.60
C GLN A 245 21.01 -9.14 -8.21
N ASP A 246 20.79 -10.41 -8.52
CA ASP A 246 19.52 -10.94 -9.01
C ASP A 246 19.29 -12.31 -8.38
N SER A 247 18.15 -12.49 -7.72
CA SER A 247 17.75 -13.78 -7.14
C SER A 247 17.38 -14.82 -8.18
N GLY A 248 17.13 -14.41 -9.44
CA GLY A 248 16.60 -15.26 -10.49
C GLY A 248 15.13 -15.66 -10.31
N TYR A 249 14.42 -15.04 -9.35
CA TYR A 249 13.01 -15.34 -9.12
C TYR A 249 12.17 -15.02 -10.36
N GLN A 250 11.28 -15.96 -10.71
CA GLN A 250 10.32 -15.78 -11.80
C GLN A 250 8.92 -15.61 -11.19
N ILE A 251 8.28 -14.47 -11.50
CA ILE A 251 6.94 -14.17 -11.01
C ILE A 251 5.95 -15.18 -11.61
N GLU A 252 5.22 -15.87 -10.73
CA GLU A 252 4.20 -16.83 -11.13
C GLU A 252 2.96 -16.10 -11.68
N LYS A 253 2.71 -16.26 -12.99
CA LYS A 253 1.53 -15.72 -13.64
C LYS A 253 0.30 -16.56 -13.29
N ASN A 254 -0.78 -15.91 -12.84
CA ASN A 254 -2.08 -16.56 -12.64
C ASN A 254 -2.99 -16.26 -13.82
N THR A 255 -3.08 -17.19 -14.76
CA THR A 255 -3.92 -17.07 -15.96
C THR A 255 -5.37 -17.55 -15.76
N SER A 256 -5.74 -17.90 -14.53
CA SER A 256 -7.08 -18.38 -14.22
C SER A 256 -8.06 -17.19 -14.09
N ARG A 257 -9.16 -17.27 -14.85
CA ARG A 257 -10.24 -16.27 -14.76
C ARG A 257 -11.04 -16.46 -13.47
N SER A 258 -11.50 -15.35 -12.91
CA SER A 258 -12.46 -15.38 -11.81
C SER A 258 -13.75 -16.05 -12.27
N ALA A 259 -14.24 -17.02 -11.47
CA ALA A 259 -15.51 -17.71 -11.76
C ALA A 259 -16.75 -16.80 -11.73
N LYS A 260 -16.61 -15.59 -11.17
CA LYS A 260 -17.68 -14.58 -11.07
C LYS A 260 -17.47 -13.41 -12.03
N ALA A 261 -16.48 -13.47 -12.92
CA ALA A 261 -16.19 -12.39 -13.83
C ALA A 261 -17.30 -12.21 -14.86
N CYS A 262 -17.66 -10.96 -15.11
CA CYS A 262 -18.69 -10.54 -16.05
C CYS A 262 -18.09 -10.18 -17.40
N ALA A 263 -18.86 -10.39 -18.46
CA ALA A 263 -18.48 -10.09 -19.82
C ALA A 263 -19.14 -8.80 -20.33
N VAL A 264 -18.70 -8.33 -21.50
CA VAL A 264 -19.33 -7.21 -22.19
C VAL A 264 -20.82 -7.46 -22.38
N GLY A 265 -21.63 -6.48 -22.00
CA GLY A 265 -23.10 -6.52 -22.02
C GLY A 265 -23.72 -6.91 -20.68
N ASP A 266 -22.95 -7.47 -19.75
CA ASP A 266 -23.47 -7.83 -18.43
C ASP A 266 -23.71 -6.59 -17.57
N THR A 267 -24.75 -6.68 -16.75
CA THR A 267 -25.12 -5.67 -15.76
C THR A 267 -25.14 -6.30 -14.37
N LEU A 268 -24.51 -5.62 -13.42
CA LEU A 268 -24.45 -6.02 -12.03
C LEU A 268 -25.12 -4.98 -11.14
N GLU A 269 -25.66 -5.44 -10.02
CA GLU A 269 -26.23 -4.58 -8.97
C GLU A 269 -25.57 -4.98 -7.63
N GLU A 270 -24.99 -3.99 -6.94
CA GLU A 270 -24.40 -4.17 -5.62
C GLU A 270 -24.72 -2.93 -4.76
N GLY A 271 -25.50 -3.12 -3.70
CA GLY A 271 -25.98 -2.02 -2.86
C GLY A 271 -26.79 -0.99 -3.66
N ASP A 272 -26.31 0.25 -3.64
CA ASP A 272 -26.94 1.38 -4.34
C ASP A 272 -26.43 1.57 -5.79
N LEU A 273 -25.48 0.73 -6.20
CA LEU A 273 -24.86 0.79 -7.53
C LEU A 273 -25.46 -0.23 -8.48
N LYS A 274 -25.73 0.23 -9.71
CA LYS A 274 -25.91 -0.62 -10.87
C LYS A 274 -24.88 -0.24 -11.91
N ILE A 275 -24.08 -1.22 -12.37
CA ILE A 275 -22.99 -1.04 -13.33
C ILE A 275 -23.17 -1.97 -14.53
N THR A 276 -23.04 -1.43 -15.73
CA THR A 276 -23.09 -2.18 -16.98
C THR A 276 -21.75 -2.05 -17.70
N TYR A 277 -21.13 -3.18 -18.01
CA TYR A 277 -19.92 -3.25 -18.82
C TYR A 277 -20.27 -3.18 -20.29
N LEU A 278 -19.95 -2.05 -20.95
CA LEU A 278 -20.41 -1.75 -22.31
C LEU A 278 -19.48 -2.26 -23.39
N SER A 279 -18.18 -1.99 -23.26
CA SER A 279 -17.15 -2.40 -24.21
C SER A 279 -15.76 -2.33 -23.61
N CYS A 280 -14.77 -2.98 -24.26
CA CYS A 280 -13.37 -2.73 -24.06
C CYS A 280 -12.65 -2.84 -25.41
N GLU A 281 -11.86 -1.84 -25.72
CA GLU A 281 -11.18 -1.68 -27.00
C GLU A 281 -9.73 -1.26 -26.77
N ASN A 282 -8.87 -1.55 -27.76
CA ASN A 282 -7.53 -0.98 -27.79
C ASN A 282 -7.63 0.54 -27.92
N TYR A 283 -6.81 1.26 -27.18
CA TYR A 283 -6.76 2.71 -27.19
C TYR A 283 -5.38 3.20 -27.62
N GLU A 284 -5.34 4.17 -28.52
CA GLU A 284 -4.14 4.89 -28.92
C GLU A 284 -4.22 6.31 -28.38
N SER A 285 -3.22 6.74 -27.64
CA SER A 285 -3.15 8.09 -27.09
C SER A 285 -2.70 9.07 -28.20
N ASP A 286 -3.42 10.18 -28.34
CA ASP A 286 -3.00 11.30 -29.19
C ASP A 286 -1.81 12.08 -28.59
N ASN A 287 -1.49 11.84 -27.33
CA ASN A 287 -0.38 12.47 -26.64
C ASN A 287 0.92 11.71 -26.87
N ILE A 288 1.83 12.30 -27.60
CA ILE A 288 3.14 11.71 -27.94
C ILE A 288 4.03 11.40 -26.72
N PHE A 289 3.72 11.99 -25.56
CA PHE A 289 4.43 11.74 -24.31
C PHE A 289 3.75 10.65 -23.45
N SER A 290 2.67 10.07 -23.94
CA SER A 290 1.89 9.04 -23.25
C SER A 290 1.78 7.79 -24.13
N THR A 291 2.92 7.20 -24.46
CA THR A 291 3.01 5.93 -25.20
C THR A 291 3.08 4.77 -24.21
N PRO A 292 2.45 3.62 -24.50
CA PRO A 292 2.64 2.44 -23.69
C PRO A 292 4.10 1.99 -23.68
N ARG A 293 4.51 1.30 -22.60
CA ARG A 293 5.83 0.66 -22.52
C ARG A 293 6.01 -0.36 -23.64
N GLU A 294 7.26 -0.67 -23.99
CA GLU A 294 7.57 -1.72 -24.94
C GLU A 294 6.96 -3.07 -24.52
N GLY A 295 6.25 -3.74 -25.44
CA GLY A 295 5.51 -4.98 -25.17
C GLY A 295 4.18 -4.79 -24.43
N CYS A 296 3.66 -3.56 -24.37
CA CYS A 296 2.36 -3.22 -23.78
C CYS A 296 1.51 -2.40 -24.76
N HIS A 297 0.21 -2.39 -24.52
CA HIS A 297 -0.74 -1.50 -25.20
C HIS A 297 -1.77 -0.98 -24.20
N TYR A 298 -2.46 0.11 -24.56
CA TYR A 298 -3.59 0.58 -23.78
C TYR A 298 -4.87 -0.14 -24.18
N ILE A 299 -5.67 -0.52 -23.17
CA ILE A 299 -7.07 -0.92 -23.31
C ILE A 299 -7.94 0.11 -22.63
N SER A 300 -9.08 0.43 -23.21
CA SER A 300 -10.08 1.33 -22.65
C SER A 300 -11.40 0.59 -22.49
N CYS A 301 -11.83 0.45 -21.23
CA CYS A 301 -13.07 -0.21 -20.85
C CYS A 301 -14.16 0.83 -20.57
N GLU A 302 -15.32 0.71 -21.21
CA GLU A 302 -16.44 1.63 -21.07
C GLU A 302 -17.50 1.04 -20.15
N PHE A 303 -17.96 1.83 -19.19
CA PHE A 303 -19.01 1.46 -18.24
C PHE A 303 -20.14 2.51 -18.21
N GLU A 304 -21.36 2.05 -18.00
CA GLU A 304 -22.48 2.88 -17.55
C GLU A 304 -22.76 2.55 -16.09
N VAL A 305 -22.86 3.57 -15.25
CA VAL A 305 -23.20 3.45 -13.83
C VAL A 305 -24.50 4.18 -13.54
N GLU A 306 -25.35 3.60 -12.68
CA GLU A 306 -26.62 4.15 -12.24
C GLU A 306 -26.68 4.08 -10.71
N ASN A 307 -27.06 5.19 -10.08
CA ASN A 307 -27.41 5.20 -8.67
C ASN A 307 -28.86 4.71 -8.52
N ILE A 308 -29.04 3.47 -8.02
CA ILE A 308 -30.35 2.89 -7.73
C ILE A 308 -30.76 3.08 -6.27
N GLY A 309 -29.91 3.71 -5.46
CA GLY A 309 -30.16 4.02 -4.06
C GLY A 309 -30.87 5.35 -3.85
N SER A 310 -30.96 5.75 -2.59
CA SER A 310 -31.65 6.98 -2.17
C SER A 310 -30.70 8.13 -1.80
N SER A 311 -29.41 7.83 -1.60
CA SER A 311 -28.36 8.80 -1.27
C SER A 311 -27.47 9.05 -2.48
N ASP A 312 -26.68 10.14 -2.46
CA ASP A 312 -25.70 10.39 -3.53
C ASP A 312 -24.65 9.27 -3.57
N LEU A 313 -24.36 8.76 -4.76
CA LEU A 313 -23.33 7.76 -5.05
C LEU A 313 -22.13 8.45 -5.71
N TYR A 314 -20.94 8.24 -5.16
CA TYR A 314 -19.68 8.70 -5.75
C TYR A 314 -19.04 7.55 -6.52
N ILE A 315 -18.57 7.83 -7.73
CA ILE A 315 -17.82 6.91 -8.61
C ILE A 315 -16.53 7.60 -9.02
N SER A 316 -15.44 6.86 -8.96
CA SER A 316 -14.12 7.34 -9.37
C SER A 316 -13.35 6.27 -10.12
N THR A 317 -12.55 6.70 -11.10
CA THR A 317 -11.61 5.82 -11.79
C THR A 317 -10.62 5.14 -10.83
N TYR A 318 -10.32 5.76 -9.69
CA TYR A 318 -9.42 5.21 -8.66
C TYR A 318 -9.99 3.99 -7.89
N GLU A 319 -11.27 3.67 -8.09
CA GLU A 319 -11.91 2.48 -7.48
C GLU A 319 -11.80 1.24 -8.37
N PHE A 320 -11.13 1.39 -9.54
CA PHE A 320 -10.92 0.31 -10.49
C PHE A 320 -9.45 -0.09 -10.54
N ASP A 321 -9.20 -1.38 -10.38
CA ASP A 321 -7.89 -2.02 -10.52
C ASP A 321 -7.90 -2.94 -11.73
N CYS A 322 -6.77 -3.06 -12.44
CA CYS A 322 -6.61 -4.01 -13.54
C CYS A 322 -5.48 -4.99 -13.25
N TYR A 323 -5.71 -6.24 -13.62
CA TYR A 323 -4.72 -7.30 -13.47
C TYR A 323 -4.57 -8.08 -14.78
N ALA A 324 -3.32 -8.22 -15.22
CA ALA A 324 -2.91 -9.07 -16.31
C ALA A 324 -2.20 -10.29 -15.74
N ASP A 325 -2.73 -11.49 -15.98
CA ASP A 325 -2.22 -12.74 -15.42
C ASP A 325 -2.01 -12.69 -13.89
N GLY A 326 -2.89 -11.96 -13.18
CA GLY A 326 -2.86 -11.79 -11.74
C GLY A 326 -1.92 -10.68 -11.23
N ILE A 327 -1.23 -9.99 -12.12
CA ILE A 327 -0.27 -8.92 -11.83
C ILE A 327 -0.93 -7.56 -12.10
N THR A 328 -0.71 -6.57 -11.24
CA THR A 328 -1.26 -5.21 -11.39
C THR A 328 -0.83 -4.56 -12.71
N CYS A 329 -1.77 -3.85 -13.32
CA CYS A 329 -1.56 -3.02 -14.51
C CYS A 329 -1.62 -1.54 -14.14
N ASN A 330 -0.84 -0.71 -14.82
CA ASN A 330 -0.89 0.73 -14.63
C ASN A 330 -2.16 1.32 -15.23
N GLN A 331 -2.80 2.23 -14.50
CA GLN A 331 -3.91 3.00 -15.01
C GLN A 331 -3.38 4.22 -15.78
N TYR A 332 -3.95 4.48 -16.95
CA TYR A 332 -3.69 5.68 -17.73
C TYR A 332 -4.76 6.74 -17.42
N PHE A 333 -4.30 7.92 -17.02
CA PHE A 333 -5.13 9.10 -16.78
C PHE A 333 -4.82 10.14 -17.83
N GLY A 334 -5.80 10.71 -18.46
CA GLY A 334 -5.58 11.74 -19.46
C GLY A 334 -6.63 11.76 -20.57
N ARG A 335 -7.75 11.04 -20.34
CA ARG A 335 -8.90 11.09 -21.22
C ARG A 335 -9.95 12.07 -20.68
N ASP A 336 -10.66 12.73 -21.60
CA ASP A 336 -11.73 13.67 -21.26
C ASP A 336 -13.02 12.94 -20.83
N ASP A 337 -13.12 11.63 -21.12
CA ASP A 337 -14.28 10.77 -20.87
C ASP A 337 -14.06 9.78 -19.70
N ASP A 338 -13.08 10.03 -18.83
CA ASP A 338 -12.83 9.26 -17.61
C ASP A 338 -14.08 9.22 -16.72
N LEU A 339 -14.39 8.01 -16.18
CA LEU A 339 -15.56 7.76 -15.36
C LEU A 339 -15.37 8.34 -13.95
N ASN A 340 -15.74 9.61 -13.77
CA ASN A 340 -15.75 10.28 -12.48
C ASN A 340 -17.09 11.04 -12.31
N ALA A 341 -17.88 10.68 -11.30
CA ALA A 341 -19.18 11.27 -11.09
C ALA A 341 -19.65 11.23 -9.63
N THR A 342 -20.49 12.21 -9.26
CA THR A 342 -21.37 12.11 -8.09
C THR A 342 -22.81 12.06 -8.60
N LEU A 343 -23.48 10.95 -8.37
CA LEU A 343 -24.80 10.64 -8.91
C LEU A 343 -25.86 10.73 -7.81
N SER A 344 -26.82 11.63 -7.96
CA SER A 344 -28.01 11.62 -7.12
C SER A 344 -28.92 10.43 -7.49
N SER A 345 -29.84 10.06 -6.60
CA SER A 345 -30.78 8.95 -6.78
C SER A 345 -31.40 8.92 -8.18
N GLY A 346 -31.36 7.77 -8.84
CA GLY A 346 -31.88 7.53 -10.19
C GLY A 346 -31.06 8.17 -11.32
N ARG A 347 -29.87 8.74 -11.04
CA ARG A 347 -29.00 9.34 -12.07
C ARG A 347 -27.96 8.35 -12.56
N LYS A 348 -27.50 8.59 -13.79
CA LYS A 348 -26.53 7.77 -14.51
C LYS A 348 -25.32 8.59 -14.94
N SER A 349 -24.19 7.92 -15.07
CA SER A 349 -23.00 8.39 -15.78
C SER A 349 -22.47 7.30 -16.69
N LYS A 350 -21.72 7.70 -17.70
CA LYS A 350 -21.04 6.82 -18.63
C LYS A 350 -19.63 7.37 -18.82
N GLY A 351 -18.66 6.49 -18.83
CA GLY A 351 -17.27 6.90 -19.03
C GLY A 351 -16.36 5.71 -19.21
N THR A 352 -15.09 6.00 -19.41
CA THR A 352 -14.06 5.01 -19.69
C THR A 352 -13.05 4.92 -18.54
N ILE A 353 -12.39 3.76 -18.49
CA ILE A 353 -11.21 3.52 -17.64
C ILE A 353 -10.18 2.85 -18.50
N THR A 354 -8.98 3.42 -18.52
CA THR A 354 -7.93 2.98 -19.42
C THR A 354 -6.75 2.42 -18.64
N PHE A 355 -6.23 1.28 -19.10
CA PHE A 355 -5.09 0.58 -18.48
C PHE A 355 -4.04 0.22 -19.51
N GLU A 356 -2.79 0.20 -19.07
CA GLU A 356 -1.67 -0.33 -19.82
C GLU A 356 -1.51 -1.82 -19.49
N VAL A 357 -1.63 -2.69 -20.50
CA VAL A 357 -1.61 -4.14 -20.33
C VAL A 357 -0.54 -4.78 -21.22
N PRO A 358 0.15 -5.85 -20.76
CA PRO A 358 1.10 -6.59 -21.56
C PRO A 358 0.44 -7.24 -22.79
N ASP A 359 1.12 -7.24 -23.92
CA ASP A 359 0.66 -7.82 -25.18
C ASP A 359 0.45 -9.34 -25.07
N ASP A 360 1.30 -10.01 -24.27
CA ASP A 360 1.31 -11.47 -24.08
C ASP A 360 0.40 -11.96 -22.94
N ALA A 361 -0.33 -11.06 -22.25
CA ALA A 361 -1.21 -11.47 -21.16
C ALA A 361 -2.30 -12.43 -21.62
N ALA A 362 -2.43 -13.57 -20.96
CA ALA A 362 -3.42 -14.59 -21.28
C ALA A 362 -4.78 -14.32 -20.63
N CYS A 363 -4.77 -13.65 -19.47
CA CYS A 363 -5.96 -13.28 -18.71
C CYS A 363 -5.86 -11.83 -18.29
N VAL A 364 -6.84 -11.00 -18.64
CA VAL A 364 -6.94 -9.61 -18.20
C VAL A 364 -8.31 -9.41 -17.54
N GLU A 365 -8.29 -8.92 -16.30
CA GLU A 365 -9.48 -8.65 -15.50
C GLU A 365 -9.42 -7.24 -14.93
N VAL A 366 -10.57 -6.57 -14.91
CA VAL A 366 -10.76 -5.29 -14.21
C VAL A 366 -11.63 -5.56 -12.99
N GLU A 367 -11.21 -5.08 -11.85
CA GLU A 367 -11.94 -5.17 -10.59
C GLU A 367 -12.44 -3.79 -10.17
N TYR A 368 -13.68 -3.69 -9.76
CA TYR A 368 -14.28 -2.50 -9.17
C TYR A 368 -14.55 -2.74 -7.69
N LEU A 369 -13.96 -1.94 -6.83
CA LEU A 369 -14.12 -2.03 -5.38
C LEU A 369 -15.42 -1.35 -4.94
N THR A 370 -16.45 -2.14 -4.64
CA THR A 370 -17.78 -1.61 -4.24
C THR A 370 -17.83 -1.19 -2.78
N ASN A 371 -16.97 -1.74 -1.94
CA ASN A 371 -16.95 -1.46 -0.51
C ASN A 371 -15.56 -1.70 0.09
N ILE A 372 -14.89 -0.62 0.47
CA ILE A 372 -13.55 -0.64 1.07
C ILE A 372 -13.49 -1.35 2.43
N TRP A 373 -14.62 -1.47 3.14
CA TRP A 373 -14.65 -2.09 4.48
C TRP A 373 -14.83 -3.61 4.43
N THR A 374 -15.44 -4.11 3.36
CA THR A 374 -15.71 -5.55 3.18
C THR A 374 -14.89 -6.16 2.05
N SER A 375 -14.09 -5.35 1.34
CA SER A 375 -13.34 -5.74 0.14
C SER A 375 -14.22 -6.41 -0.93
N ASN A 376 -15.50 -6.03 -0.99
CA ASN A 376 -16.40 -6.54 -2.03
C ASN A 376 -16.04 -5.95 -3.39
N ARG A 377 -15.99 -6.82 -4.40
CA ARG A 377 -15.60 -6.47 -5.76
C ARG A 377 -16.54 -7.03 -6.80
N LEU A 378 -16.66 -6.25 -7.87
CA LEU A 378 -17.18 -6.71 -9.14
C LEU A 378 -16.00 -6.96 -10.08
N VAL A 379 -15.98 -8.10 -10.76
CA VAL A 379 -14.88 -8.50 -11.64
C VAL A 379 -15.38 -8.56 -13.07
N PHE A 380 -14.67 -7.94 -13.98
CA PHE A 380 -14.97 -7.87 -15.41
C PHE A 380 -13.84 -8.53 -16.19
N THR A 381 -14.18 -9.52 -17.02
CA THR A 381 -13.19 -10.18 -17.90
C THR A 381 -13.03 -9.37 -19.16
N ILE A 382 -11.79 -9.09 -19.50
CA ILE A 382 -11.40 -8.41 -20.74
C ILE A 382 -11.02 -9.45 -21.80
N ARG A 383 -10.19 -10.44 -21.42
CA ARG A 383 -9.77 -11.56 -22.27
C ARG A 383 -9.31 -12.77 -21.46
#